data_e76d060c06d959feef1ae65217d346d0
#
_entry.id   e76d060c06d959feef1ae65217d346d0
#
_cell.length_a   1.000
_cell.length_b   1.000
_cell.length_c   1.000
_cell.angle_alpha   90.00
_cell.angle_beta   90.00
_cell.angle_gamma   90.00
#
_symmetry.space_group_name_H-M   'P 1'
#
loop_
_entity.id
_entity.type
_entity.pdbx_description
1 polymer ?
#
loop_
_entity_poly.entity_id
_entity_poly.type
_entity_poly.pdbx_seq_one_letter_code
_entity_poly.pdbx_strand_id
1 'polypeptide(L)'
;MSIRAFVKYGILMLSLVLMFSVLPGKVCAKDKIVIGQAWPLSGPGAAAARISGGTIYEMWVKEVNKAGGIYVKQYGKKLPIEWKVYDNETDIGKTTKLLEKLILEDKVDFVLPPWGTAWLYAAASICNKYGYILIGGPGGAAKLKELKLPYFFQVLNFSETQGPALAEIFKEVGVKSVAMIYRGDLHGVEYGGILAPYFKEAGIQIKLMKSFPPDVTKDFTPFLKEAKGLGVDAFLAACYPPEVIAITEQAIASDINFNAIWMSVGPYDPVIYRDNFGANVVEGVMGGGAWNAKTSPGAAELVKLHKQYYGAEPDY
;
A
#
# COMPACT_ATOMS: atom_id res chain seq x y z
N MET A 1 61.05 1.03 47.83
CA MET A 1 60.02 0.25 47.15
C MET A 1 60.59 -0.16 45.79
N SER A 2 60.75 -1.45 45.51
CA SER A 2 61.49 -1.88 44.33
C SER A 2 60.63 -1.72 43.07
N ILE A 3 61.25 -1.44 41.93
CA ILE A 3 60.61 -1.25 40.61
C ILE A 3 59.67 -2.42 40.28
N ARG A 4 59.97 -3.62 40.77
CA ARG A 4 59.12 -4.82 40.62
C ARG A 4 57.78 -4.71 41.35
N ALA A 5 57.71 -4.00 42.48
CA ALA A 5 56.45 -3.78 43.19
C ALA A 5 55.58 -2.75 42.46
N PHE A 6 56.18 -1.73 41.87
CA PHE A 6 55.47 -0.70 41.12
C PHE A 6 54.82 -1.24 39.81
N VAL A 7 55.53 -2.14 39.12
CA VAL A 7 55.02 -2.82 37.91
C VAL A 7 53.88 -3.76 38.26
N LYS A 8 53.97 -4.52 39.37
CA LYS A 8 52.96 -5.45 39.83
C LYS A 8 51.66 -4.79 40.26
N TYR A 9 51.72 -3.66 40.93
CA TYR A 9 50.55 -2.86 41.35
C TYR A 9 49.98 -2.04 40.18
N GLY A 10 50.83 -1.59 39.23
CA GLY A 10 50.38 -0.93 38.00
C GLY A 10 49.57 -1.87 37.08
N ILE A 11 50.02 -3.13 36.92
CA ILE A 11 49.30 -4.15 36.14
C ILE A 11 48.00 -4.55 36.85
N LEU A 12 47.98 -4.65 38.17
CA LEU A 12 46.76 -4.97 38.96
C LEU A 12 45.73 -3.86 38.85
N MET A 13 46.14 -2.59 38.91
CA MET A 13 45.25 -1.43 38.73
C MET A 13 44.72 -1.35 37.30
N LEU A 14 45.55 -1.62 36.28
CA LEU A 14 45.11 -1.60 34.86
C LEU A 14 44.11 -2.73 34.59
N SER A 15 44.30 -3.91 35.17
CA SER A 15 43.32 -5.01 35.04
C SER A 15 42.00 -4.73 35.76
N LEU A 16 42.02 -4.03 36.91
CA LEU A 16 40.79 -3.61 37.59
C LEU A 16 40.01 -2.54 36.82
N VAL A 17 40.71 -1.60 36.15
CA VAL A 17 40.09 -0.56 35.32
C VAL A 17 39.49 -1.16 34.04
N LEU A 18 40.14 -2.18 33.45
CA LEU A 18 39.61 -2.91 32.31
C LEU A 18 38.42 -3.81 32.68
N MET A 19 38.31 -4.33 33.90
CA MET A 19 37.12 -5.09 34.33
C MET A 19 35.89 -4.21 34.59
N PHE A 20 36.06 -2.93 34.89
CA PHE A 20 34.95 -1.99 35.09
C PHE A 20 34.40 -1.40 33.79
N SER A 21 35.13 -1.53 32.67
CA SER A 21 34.70 -0.99 31.36
C SER A 21 33.79 -1.96 30.58
N VAL A 22 33.50 -3.15 31.07
CA VAL A 22 32.57 -4.12 30.48
C VAL A 22 31.35 -4.36 31.42
N LEU A 23 30.87 -3.32 32.06
CA LEU A 23 29.50 -3.36 32.53
C LEU A 23 28.61 -3.28 31.28
N PRO A 24 27.79 -4.32 31.02
CA PRO A 24 26.80 -4.17 29.97
C PRO A 24 25.95 -2.97 30.37
N GLY A 25 26.03 -1.91 29.55
CA GLY A 25 25.18 -0.75 29.74
C GLY A 25 23.78 -1.28 29.97
N LYS A 26 23.13 -0.88 31.05
CA LYS A 26 21.72 -1.25 31.29
C LYS A 26 20.99 -0.78 30.06
N VAL A 27 20.72 -1.70 29.13
CA VAL A 27 19.77 -1.44 28.05
C VAL A 27 18.49 -1.05 28.78
N CYS A 28 18.16 0.25 28.73
CA CYS A 28 16.92 0.73 29.34
C CYS A 28 15.79 -0.08 28.70
N ALA A 29 15.20 -0.96 29.47
CA ALA A 29 14.17 -1.86 28.95
C ALA A 29 13.00 -1.01 28.49
N LYS A 30 12.69 -1.07 27.20
CA LYS A 30 11.50 -0.40 26.66
C LYS A 30 10.24 -1.02 27.27
N ASP A 31 9.21 -0.20 27.42
CA ASP A 31 7.90 -0.65 27.93
C ASP A 31 6.89 -0.84 26.80
N LYS A 32 7.19 -0.36 25.60
CA LYS A 32 6.34 -0.47 24.41
C LYS A 32 7.18 -0.42 23.13
N ILE A 33 6.59 -0.91 22.04
CA ILE A 33 7.06 -0.72 20.66
C ILE A 33 6.27 0.42 20.07
N VAL A 34 6.95 1.48 19.60
CA VAL A 34 6.30 2.62 18.95
C VAL A 34 6.39 2.47 17.45
N ILE A 35 5.25 2.36 16.77
CA ILE A 35 5.15 2.26 15.32
C ILE A 35 4.54 3.54 14.79
N GLY A 36 5.26 4.24 13.90
CA GLY A 36 4.80 5.49 13.29
C GLY A 36 4.19 5.28 11.92
N GLN A 37 3.21 6.11 11.58
CA GLN A 37 2.61 6.11 10.24
C GLN A 37 2.14 7.51 9.85
N ALA A 38 2.44 7.95 8.62
CA ALA A 38 1.81 9.08 7.97
C ALA A 38 0.72 8.54 7.04
N TRP A 39 -0.55 8.65 7.45
CA TRP A 39 -1.69 8.00 6.81
C TRP A 39 -2.75 9.02 6.43
N PRO A 40 -3.48 8.89 5.31
CA PRO A 40 -4.54 9.83 4.98
C PRO A 40 -5.78 9.57 5.85
N LEU A 41 -5.92 10.34 6.93
CA LEU A 41 -7.12 10.37 7.77
C LEU A 41 -8.16 11.35 7.22
N SER A 42 -7.71 12.32 6.42
CA SER A 42 -8.53 13.28 5.69
C SER A 42 -8.03 13.46 4.24
N GLY A 43 -8.73 14.30 3.46
CA GLY A 43 -8.42 14.52 2.05
C GLY A 43 -9.04 13.48 1.11
N PRO A 44 -8.79 13.60 -0.21
CA PRO A 44 -9.46 12.79 -1.24
C PRO A 44 -9.27 11.28 -1.12
N GLY A 45 -8.12 10.84 -0.59
CA GLY A 45 -7.79 9.42 -0.43
C GLY A 45 -8.25 8.78 0.87
N ALA A 46 -8.79 9.55 1.83
CA ALA A 46 -9.03 9.09 3.19
C ALA A 46 -9.99 7.89 3.28
N ALA A 47 -11.11 7.95 2.58
CA ALA A 47 -12.09 6.87 2.58
C ALA A 47 -11.51 5.57 2.03
N ALA A 48 -10.83 5.65 0.88
CA ALA A 48 -10.19 4.50 0.24
C ALA A 48 -9.07 3.91 1.11
N ALA A 49 -8.20 4.77 1.67
CA ALA A 49 -7.12 4.34 2.55
C ALA A 49 -7.65 3.67 3.83
N ARG A 50 -8.75 4.19 4.40
CA ARG A 50 -9.36 3.58 5.59
C ARG A 50 -9.80 2.15 5.32
N ILE A 51 -10.44 1.90 4.20
CA ILE A 51 -10.99 0.58 3.84
C ILE A 51 -9.85 -0.37 3.46
N SER A 52 -8.94 0.07 2.61
CA SER A 52 -7.88 -0.79 2.06
C SER A 52 -6.73 -1.12 3.03
N GLY A 53 -6.65 -0.46 4.18
CA GLY A 53 -5.58 -0.76 5.12
C GLY A 53 -5.80 -0.23 6.53
N GLY A 54 -6.48 0.92 6.69
CA GLY A 54 -6.62 1.57 7.98
C GLY A 54 -7.29 0.69 9.03
N THR A 55 -8.38 0.02 8.67
CA THR A 55 -9.10 -0.92 9.55
C THR A 55 -8.25 -2.15 9.89
N ILE A 56 -7.47 -2.66 8.95
CA ILE A 56 -6.60 -3.83 9.14
C ILE A 56 -5.46 -3.50 10.12
N TYR A 57 -4.80 -2.35 9.96
CA TYR A 57 -3.76 -1.91 10.90
C TYR A 57 -4.31 -1.72 12.32
N GLU A 58 -5.46 -1.06 12.43
CA GLU A 58 -6.14 -0.84 13.71
C GLU A 58 -6.49 -2.17 14.40
N MET A 59 -7.11 -3.08 13.68
CA MET A 59 -7.45 -4.42 14.15
C MET A 59 -6.22 -5.21 14.59
N TRP A 60 -5.16 -5.20 13.76
CA TRP A 60 -3.92 -5.89 14.06
C TRP A 60 -3.29 -5.39 15.36
N VAL A 61 -3.20 -4.07 15.55
CA VAL A 61 -2.67 -3.49 16.79
C VAL A 61 -3.50 -3.91 18.01
N LYS A 62 -4.84 -3.88 17.88
CA LYS A 62 -5.75 -4.32 18.96
C LYS A 62 -5.54 -5.78 19.33
N GLU A 63 -5.48 -6.69 18.35
CA GLU A 63 -5.29 -8.12 18.58
C GLU A 63 -3.90 -8.44 19.18
N VAL A 64 -2.84 -7.81 18.67
CA VAL A 64 -1.50 -7.97 19.23
C VAL A 64 -1.47 -7.51 20.68
N ASN A 65 -2.04 -6.36 21.00
CA ASN A 65 -2.07 -5.83 22.36
C ASN A 65 -2.95 -6.67 23.30
N LYS A 66 -4.06 -7.20 22.82
CA LYS A 66 -4.92 -8.15 23.55
C LYS A 66 -4.18 -9.45 23.89
N ALA A 67 -3.27 -9.90 23.01
CA ALA A 67 -2.38 -11.03 23.27
C ALA A 67 -1.18 -10.69 24.18
N GLY A 68 -1.12 -9.48 24.74
CA GLY A 68 -0.07 -8.98 25.62
C GLY A 68 1.12 -8.35 24.90
N GLY A 69 1.04 -8.12 23.59
CA GLY A 69 2.09 -7.50 22.79
C GLY A 69 3.03 -8.49 22.09
N ILE A 70 4.09 -7.97 21.49
CA ILE A 70 5.12 -8.74 20.78
C ILE A 70 6.24 -9.14 21.74
N TYR A 71 6.62 -10.42 21.72
CA TYR A 71 7.75 -10.89 22.53
C TYR A 71 9.08 -10.37 21.96
N VAL A 72 9.80 -9.62 22.76
CA VAL A 72 11.13 -9.07 22.41
C VAL A 72 12.19 -9.83 23.19
N LYS A 73 12.92 -10.71 22.49
CA LYS A 73 13.95 -11.58 23.08
C LYS A 73 14.99 -10.78 23.88
N GLN A 74 15.39 -9.62 23.40
CA GLN A 74 16.36 -8.74 24.05
C GLN A 74 15.94 -8.33 25.48
N TYR A 75 14.64 -8.19 25.71
CA TYR A 75 14.09 -7.78 27.01
C TYR A 75 13.47 -8.95 27.79
N GLY A 76 13.36 -10.13 27.18
CA GLY A 76 12.75 -11.32 27.80
C GLY A 76 11.25 -11.16 28.13
N LYS A 77 10.57 -10.18 27.54
CA LYS A 77 9.16 -9.86 27.81
C LYS A 77 8.39 -9.49 26.56
N LYS A 78 7.06 -9.55 26.64
CA LYS A 78 6.18 -8.97 25.62
C LYS A 78 6.06 -7.47 25.81
N LEU A 79 6.04 -6.72 24.70
CA LEU A 79 5.85 -5.28 24.68
C LEU A 79 4.60 -4.95 23.87
N PRO A 80 3.68 -4.13 24.40
CA PRO A 80 2.54 -3.64 23.66
C PRO A 80 2.98 -2.69 22.54
N ILE A 81 2.13 -2.57 21.52
CA ILE A 81 2.33 -1.63 20.42
C ILE A 81 1.62 -0.31 20.76
N GLU A 82 2.34 0.80 20.63
CA GLU A 82 1.77 2.13 20.47
C GLU A 82 1.82 2.46 18.98
N TRP A 83 0.65 2.62 18.36
CA TRP A 83 0.56 3.02 16.96
C TRP A 83 0.31 4.52 16.88
N LYS A 84 1.33 5.29 16.46
CA LYS A 84 1.31 6.74 16.31
C LYS A 84 1.03 7.12 14.87
N VAL A 85 -0.15 7.64 14.61
CA VAL A 85 -0.61 8.02 13.26
C VAL A 85 -0.71 9.53 13.15
N TYR A 86 -0.18 10.07 12.07
CA TYR A 86 -0.34 11.46 11.66
C TYR A 86 -1.13 11.55 10.36
N ASP A 87 -2.04 12.50 10.30
CA ASP A 87 -2.82 12.79 9.09
C ASP A 87 -1.98 13.49 8.04
N ASN A 88 -1.74 12.83 6.91
CA ASN A 88 -1.03 13.41 5.79
C ASN A 88 -1.94 14.15 4.79
N GLU A 89 -3.27 14.16 5.01
CA GLU A 89 -4.28 14.85 4.19
C GLU A 89 -4.23 14.44 2.70
N THR A 90 -3.72 13.26 2.40
CA THR A 90 -3.44 12.80 1.02
C THR A 90 -2.40 13.67 0.29
N ASP A 91 -1.55 14.42 1.01
CA ASP A 91 -0.49 15.28 0.48
C ASP A 91 0.89 14.61 0.58
N ILE A 92 1.66 14.57 -0.53
CA ILE A 92 2.99 13.93 -0.57
C ILE A 92 4.01 14.73 0.23
N GLY A 93 3.97 16.06 0.12
CA GLY A 93 4.90 16.96 0.84
C GLY A 93 4.68 16.89 2.34
N LYS A 94 3.42 16.82 2.78
CA LYS A 94 3.08 16.61 4.19
C LYS A 94 3.51 15.24 4.68
N THR A 95 3.35 14.19 3.85
CA THR A 95 3.79 12.83 4.17
C THR A 95 5.29 12.79 4.48
N THR A 96 6.12 13.40 3.64
CA THR A 96 7.57 13.40 3.85
C THR A 96 7.97 14.12 5.14
N LYS A 97 7.35 15.28 5.44
CA LYS A 97 7.58 16.02 6.69
C LYS A 97 7.16 15.22 7.92
N LEU A 98 6.01 14.56 7.85
CA LEU A 98 5.50 13.75 8.96
C LEU A 98 6.35 12.48 9.19
N LEU A 99 6.88 11.87 8.14
CA LEU A 99 7.82 10.76 8.27
C LEU A 99 9.13 11.20 8.93
N GLU A 100 9.68 12.34 8.52
CA GLU A 100 10.87 12.90 9.19
C GLU A 100 10.60 13.23 10.66
N LYS A 101 9.42 13.78 10.99
CA LYS A 101 8.99 14.01 12.37
C LYS A 101 8.91 12.72 13.18
N LEU A 102 8.26 11.68 12.65
CA LEU A 102 8.16 10.37 13.30
C LEU A 102 9.55 9.77 13.60
N ILE A 103 10.49 9.92 12.67
CA ILE A 103 11.84 9.34 12.77
C ILE A 103 12.73 10.18 13.69
N LEU A 104 12.79 11.50 13.50
CA LEU A 104 13.77 12.36 14.15
C LEU A 104 13.33 12.91 15.51
N GLU A 105 12.05 13.26 15.63
CA GLU A 105 11.49 13.86 16.85
C GLU A 105 10.84 12.80 17.74
N ASP A 106 9.90 12.02 17.17
CA ASP A 106 9.19 10.99 17.94
C ASP A 106 10.01 9.72 18.16
N LYS A 107 11.06 9.50 17.37
CA LYS A 107 12.01 8.37 17.47
C LYS A 107 11.28 7.02 17.52
N VAL A 108 10.33 6.83 16.61
CA VAL A 108 9.57 5.59 16.51
C VAL A 108 10.49 4.40 16.21
N ASP A 109 10.10 3.20 16.61
CA ASP A 109 10.89 2.00 16.37
C ASP A 109 10.77 1.49 14.94
N PHE A 110 9.58 1.62 14.37
CA PHE A 110 9.24 1.18 13.02
C PHE A 110 8.34 2.19 12.33
N VAL A 111 8.35 2.17 11.01
CA VAL A 111 7.48 3.00 10.17
C VAL A 111 6.61 2.07 9.33
N LEU A 112 5.29 2.27 9.38
CA LEU A 112 4.35 1.68 8.44
C LEU A 112 4.24 2.54 7.17
N PRO A 113 3.97 1.93 6.02
CA PRO A 113 3.89 2.66 4.76
C PRO A 113 2.68 3.59 4.70
N PRO A 114 2.80 4.72 3.99
CA PRO A 114 1.65 5.52 3.61
C PRO A 114 0.82 4.81 2.52
N TRP A 115 -0.40 5.29 2.27
CA TRP A 115 -1.27 4.77 1.23
C TRP A 115 -1.00 5.43 -0.13
N GLY A 116 -0.89 4.62 -1.17
CA GLY A 116 -0.75 5.06 -2.56
C GLY A 116 0.70 5.01 -3.09
N THR A 117 0.84 4.75 -4.39
CA THR A 117 2.14 4.50 -5.04
C THR A 117 3.11 5.68 -4.93
N ALA A 118 2.65 6.91 -5.19
CA ALA A 118 3.50 8.09 -5.15
C ALA A 118 3.98 8.42 -3.72
N TRP A 119 3.11 8.24 -2.74
CA TRP A 119 3.44 8.42 -1.31
C TRP A 119 4.42 7.35 -0.82
N LEU A 120 4.22 6.10 -1.24
CA LEU A 120 5.13 5.01 -0.92
C LEU A 120 6.52 5.23 -1.54
N TYR A 121 6.59 5.73 -2.78
CA TYR A 121 7.84 6.09 -3.44
C TYR A 121 8.62 7.14 -2.65
N ALA A 122 7.95 8.21 -2.21
CA ALA A 122 8.54 9.24 -1.36
C ALA A 122 8.99 8.69 0.00
N ALA A 123 8.13 7.89 0.65
CA ALA A 123 8.42 7.25 1.93
C ALA A 123 9.62 6.32 1.88
N ALA A 124 9.77 5.53 0.80
CA ALA A 124 10.90 4.63 0.61
C ALA A 124 12.24 5.39 0.64
N SER A 125 12.30 6.54 -0.01
CA SER A 125 13.50 7.40 -0.02
C SER A 125 13.83 7.97 1.37
N ILE A 126 12.83 8.45 2.11
CA ILE A 126 13.00 9.00 3.46
C ILE A 126 13.42 7.89 4.45
N CYS A 127 12.71 6.76 4.47
CA CYS A 127 13.05 5.65 5.35
C CYS A 127 14.45 5.13 5.08
N ASN A 128 14.83 5.00 3.80
CA ASN A 128 16.19 4.59 3.42
C ASN A 128 17.26 5.57 3.88
N LYS A 129 17.01 6.89 3.75
CA LYS A 129 17.93 7.96 4.21
C LYS A 129 18.28 7.81 5.70
N TYR A 130 17.31 7.40 6.50
CA TYR A 130 17.47 7.28 7.95
C TYR A 130 17.68 5.84 8.45
N GLY A 131 17.81 4.87 7.55
CA GLY A 131 18.06 3.46 7.89
C GLY A 131 16.84 2.73 8.48
N TYR A 132 15.64 3.20 8.21
CA TYR A 132 14.38 2.58 8.61
C TYR A 132 13.90 1.57 7.57
N ILE A 133 13.58 0.36 8.02
CA ILE A 133 12.94 -0.63 7.15
C ILE A 133 11.53 -0.18 6.82
N LEU A 134 11.20 -0.13 5.52
CA LEU A 134 9.86 0.12 5.02
C LEU A 134 9.36 -1.09 4.24
N ILE A 135 8.24 -1.65 4.68
CA ILE A 135 7.56 -2.74 3.97
C ILE A 135 6.41 -2.13 3.17
N GLY A 136 6.57 -2.08 1.85
CA GLY A 136 5.57 -1.51 0.94
C GLY A 136 4.42 -2.48 0.71
N GLY A 137 3.21 -2.06 1.05
CA GLY A 137 1.96 -2.75 0.76
C GLY A 137 1.05 -1.93 -0.16
N PRO A 138 0.71 -0.68 0.20
CA PRO A 138 -0.32 0.07 -0.53
C PRO A 138 0.21 0.82 -1.76
N GLY A 139 0.92 0.16 -2.67
CA GLY A 139 1.42 0.76 -3.91
C GLY A 139 2.02 -0.31 -4.82
N GLY A 140 1.55 -0.43 -6.06
CA GLY A 140 1.85 -1.53 -6.98
C GLY A 140 2.72 -1.19 -8.19
N ALA A 141 3.26 0.03 -8.32
CA ALA A 141 4.06 0.39 -9.48
C ALA A 141 5.43 -0.30 -9.50
N ALA A 142 5.83 -0.87 -10.65
CA ALA A 142 7.12 -1.53 -10.84
C ALA A 142 8.31 -0.58 -10.65
N LYS A 143 8.12 0.72 -10.84
CA LYS A 143 9.10 1.77 -10.51
C LYS A 143 9.60 1.74 -9.06
N LEU A 144 8.79 1.25 -8.13
CA LEU A 144 9.21 1.05 -6.74
C LEU A 144 10.34 0.03 -6.64
N LYS A 145 10.32 -1.02 -7.46
CA LYS A 145 11.37 -2.04 -7.53
C LYS A 145 12.70 -1.50 -8.09
N GLU A 146 12.61 -0.53 -9.02
CA GLU A 146 13.78 0.11 -9.61
C GLU A 146 14.58 0.98 -8.63
N LEU A 147 13.97 1.38 -7.50
CA LEU A 147 14.64 2.15 -6.45
C LEU A 147 15.88 1.43 -5.89
N LYS A 148 15.88 0.09 -5.85
CA LYS A 148 16.96 -0.75 -5.33
C LYS A 148 17.49 -0.29 -3.97
N LEU A 149 16.60 0.18 -3.11
CA LEU A 149 16.93 0.71 -1.79
C LEU A 149 17.09 -0.45 -0.78
N PRO A 150 18.19 -0.51 -0.01
CA PRO A 150 18.47 -1.64 0.90
C PRO A 150 17.48 -1.80 2.06
N TYR A 151 16.74 -0.74 2.41
CA TYR A 151 15.75 -0.77 3.49
C TYR A 151 14.30 -0.78 3.00
N PHE A 152 14.08 -0.95 1.69
CA PHE A 152 12.73 -1.04 1.12
C PHE A 152 12.42 -2.46 0.64
N PHE A 153 11.30 -3.02 1.12
CA PHE A 153 10.80 -4.34 0.75
C PHE A 153 9.35 -4.24 0.29
N GLN A 154 9.04 -4.78 -0.87
CA GLN A 154 7.69 -4.75 -1.43
C GLN A 154 7.00 -6.10 -1.22
N VAL A 155 5.75 -6.06 -0.72
CA VAL A 155 4.92 -7.27 -0.49
C VAL A 155 3.68 -7.31 -1.38
N LEU A 156 3.22 -6.17 -1.90
CA LEU A 156 2.16 -6.14 -2.91
C LEU A 156 2.75 -6.56 -4.27
N ASN A 157 1.99 -7.32 -5.05
CA ASN A 157 2.34 -7.61 -6.43
C ASN A 157 2.34 -6.33 -7.28
N PHE A 158 3.29 -6.26 -8.20
CA PHE A 158 3.42 -5.11 -9.09
C PHE A 158 2.48 -5.19 -10.29
N SER A 159 2.19 -4.04 -10.90
CA SER A 159 1.46 -3.90 -12.15
C SER A 159 2.00 -4.80 -13.27
N GLU A 160 3.32 -5.04 -13.30
CA GLU A 160 3.97 -5.94 -14.26
C GLU A 160 3.52 -7.42 -14.14
N THR A 161 2.97 -7.85 -13.01
CA THR A 161 2.42 -9.20 -12.83
C THR A 161 0.93 -9.25 -13.12
N GLN A 162 0.24 -8.14 -12.97
CA GLN A 162 -1.20 -8.03 -13.26
C GLN A 162 -1.47 -7.85 -14.75
N GLY A 163 -0.58 -7.16 -15.47
CA GLY A 163 -0.73 -6.89 -16.90
C GLY A 163 -0.88 -8.14 -17.76
N PRO A 164 0.05 -9.12 -17.69
CA PRO A 164 -0.07 -10.38 -18.42
C PRO A 164 -1.37 -11.14 -18.10
N ALA A 165 -1.71 -11.24 -16.81
CA ALA A 165 -2.91 -11.94 -16.38
C ALA A 165 -4.20 -11.31 -16.95
N LEU A 166 -4.29 -9.98 -16.95
CA LEU A 166 -5.44 -9.28 -17.54
C LEU A 166 -5.52 -9.47 -19.05
N ALA A 167 -4.38 -9.42 -19.76
CA ALA A 167 -4.33 -9.63 -21.20
C ALA A 167 -4.74 -11.06 -21.58
N GLU A 168 -4.36 -12.06 -20.78
CA GLU A 168 -4.75 -13.46 -20.96
C GLU A 168 -6.25 -13.64 -20.73
N ILE A 169 -6.81 -13.12 -19.64
CA ILE A 169 -8.25 -13.14 -19.36
C ILE A 169 -9.02 -12.51 -20.52
N PHE A 170 -8.61 -11.34 -20.97
CA PHE A 170 -9.28 -10.65 -22.09
C PHE A 170 -9.25 -11.46 -23.39
N LYS A 171 -8.10 -12.09 -23.67
CA LYS A 171 -7.98 -12.98 -24.82
C LYS A 171 -8.92 -14.20 -24.71
N GLU A 172 -9.01 -14.83 -23.55
CA GLU A 172 -9.89 -15.98 -23.31
C GLU A 172 -11.37 -15.64 -23.46
N VAL A 173 -11.79 -14.47 -22.94
CA VAL A 173 -13.19 -14.01 -23.06
C VAL A 173 -13.49 -13.34 -24.40
N GLY A 174 -12.53 -13.29 -25.32
CA GLY A 174 -12.74 -12.88 -26.69
C GLY A 174 -12.69 -11.36 -26.95
N VAL A 175 -12.17 -10.57 -26.03
CA VAL A 175 -11.92 -9.13 -26.21
C VAL A 175 -10.89 -8.93 -27.34
N LYS A 176 -11.21 -8.10 -28.33
CA LYS A 176 -10.36 -7.78 -29.48
C LYS A 176 -9.87 -6.34 -29.45
N SER A 177 -10.59 -5.43 -28.78
CA SER A 177 -10.25 -4.02 -28.73
C SER A 177 -10.62 -3.38 -27.41
N VAL A 178 -9.79 -2.44 -26.98
CA VAL A 178 -9.94 -1.73 -25.71
C VAL A 178 -9.81 -0.23 -25.88
N ALA A 179 -10.52 0.50 -25.02
CA ALA A 179 -10.24 1.90 -24.70
C ALA A 179 -9.68 1.97 -23.28
N MET A 180 -8.59 2.69 -23.08
CA MET A 180 -7.98 2.87 -21.79
C MET A 180 -7.85 4.34 -21.44
N ILE A 181 -8.31 4.69 -20.23
CA ILE A 181 -7.98 5.96 -19.61
C ILE A 181 -7.13 5.71 -18.35
N TYR A 182 -6.30 6.67 -18.01
CA TYR A 182 -5.46 6.53 -16.82
C TYR A 182 -5.20 7.88 -16.16
N ARG A 183 -5.14 7.84 -14.84
CA ARG A 183 -4.78 8.98 -14.02
C ARG A 183 -3.38 9.46 -14.33
N GLY A 184 -3.15 10.75 -14.45
CA GLY A 184 -1.86 11.37 -14.77
C GLY A 184 -0.91 11.44 -13.57
N ASP A 185 -0.81 10.36 -12.81
CA ASP A 185 0.13 10.16 -11.71
C ASP A 185 0.96 8.89 -11.88
N LEU A 186 1.87 8.60 -10.93
CA LEU A 186 2.76 7.44 -11.04
C LEU A 186 1.99 6.12 -11.17
N HIS A 187 0.85 5.96 -10.49
CA HIS A 187 0.03 4.77 -10.58
C HIS A 187 -0.59 4.60 -11.98
N GLY A 188 -1.30 5.62 -12.45
CA GLY A 188 -2.00 5.53 -13.72
C GLY A 188 -1.07 5.45 -14.92
N VAL A 189 -0.01 6.25 -14.94
CA VAL A 189 0.98 6.24 -16.02
C VAL A 189 1.68 4.88 -16.13
N GLU A 190 1.97 4.26 -15.00
CA GLU A 190 2.62 2.96 -14.99
C GLU A 190 1.70 1.84 -15.48
N TYR A 191 0.46 1.78 -15.01
CA TYR A 191 -0.51 0.81 -15.52
C TYR A 191 -0.75 0.98 -17.02
N GLY A 192 -0.89 2.23 -17.47
CA GLY A 192 -1.02 2.54 -18.90
C GLY A 192 0.17 2.02 -19.72
N GLY A 193 1.39 2.28 -19.25
CA GLY A 193 2.61 1.85 -19.93
C GLY A 193 2.80 0.33 -19.93
N ILE A 194 2.42 -0.35 -18.85
CA ILE A 194 2.60 -1.80 -18.71
C ILE A 194 1.55 -2.61 -19.46
N LEU A 195 0.27 -2.19 -19.44
CA LEU A 195 -0.79 -2.94 -20.11
C LEU A 195 -0.63 -2.94 -21.64
N ALA A 196 -0.17 -1.84 -22.23
CA ALA A 196 -0.10 -1.67 -23.67
C ALA A 196 0.73 -2.76 -24.41
N PRO A 197 1.96 -3.12 -23.98
CA PRO A 197 2.72 -4.18 -24.64
C PRO A 197 2.06 -5.56 -24.52
N TYR A 198 1.48 -5.91 -23.37
CA TYR A 198 0.80 -7.20 -23.18
C TYR A 198 -0.47 -7.33 -24.01
N PHE A 199 -1.25 -6.27 -24.15
CA PHE A 199 -2.41 -6.28 -25.04
C PHE A 199 -2.00 -6.43 -26.51
N LYS A 200 -0.93 -5.74 -26.94
CA LYS A 200 -0.37 -5.89 -28.26
C LYS A 200 0.06 -7.33 -28.54
N GLU A 201 0.78 -7.96 -27.59
CA GLU A 201 1.22 -9.34 -27.68
C GLU A 201 0.03 -10.33 -27.71
N ALA A 202 -1.01 -10.06 -26.94
CA ALA A 202 -2.25 -10.84 -26.94
C ALA A 202 -3.12 -10.61 -28.20
N GLY A 203 -2.74 -9.72 -29.11
CA GLY A 203 -3.49 -9.36 -30.31
C GLY A 203 -4.70 -8.48 -30.03
N ILE A 204 -4.73 -7.77 -28.90
CA ILE A 204 -5.79 -6.87 -28.48
C ILE A 204 -5.43 -5.44 -28.94
N GLN A 205 -6.30 -4.83 -29.74
CA GLN A 205 -6.09 -3.48 -30.26
C GLN A 205 -6.45 -2.41 -29.21
N ILE A 206 -5.53 -1.52 -28.88
CA ILE A 206 -5.83 -0.32 -28.10
C ILE A 206 -6.27 0.78 -29.05
N LYS A 207 -7.59 1.07 -29.11
CA LYS A 207 -8.17 2.10 -29.96
C LYS A 207 -8.16 3.48 -29.34
N LEU A 208 -8.10 3.56 -28.00
CA LEU A 208 -8.00 4.80 -27.23
C LEU A 208 -7.08 4.60 -26.07
N MET A 209 -6.17 5.55 -25.85
CA MET A 209 -5.32 5.62 -24.68
C MET A 209 -5.11 7.09 -24.29
N LYS A 210 -5.74 7.53 -23.18
CA LYS A 210 -5.71 8.92 -22.73
C LYS A 210 -5.46 9.04 -21.24
N SER A 211 -4.61 10.01 -20.86
CA SER A 211 -4.49 10.41 -19.47
C SER A 211 -5.53 11.47 -19.10
N PHE A 212 -5.90 11.52 -17.83
CA PHE A 212 -6.67 12.59 -17.24
C PHE A 212 -5.95 13.20 -16.04
N PRO A 213 -6.08 14.52 -15.78
CA PRO A 213 -5.49 15.18 -14.62
C PRO A 213 -6.09 14.64 -13.32
N PRO A 214 -5.22 14.27 -12.33
CA PRO A 214 -5.69 13.81 -11.03
C PRO A 214 -6.41 14.91 -10.26
N ASP A 215 -7.39 14.50 -9.45
CA ASP A 215 -8.12 15.32 -8.45
C ASP A 215 -9.00 16.46 -9.02
N VAL A 216 -8.82 16.84 -10.28
CA VAL A 216 -9.62 17.89 -10.94
C VAL A 216 -10.64 17.34 -11.93
N THR A 217 -10.40 16.17 -12.53
CA THR A 217 -11.34 15.54 -13.46
C THR A 217 -12.53 14.96 -12.69
N LYS A 218 -13.72 15.47 -12.98
CA LYS A 218 -14.99 15.02 -12.37
C LYS A 218 -15.97 14.48 -13.39
N ASP A 219 -15.84 14.84 -14.67
CA ASP A 219 -16.66 14.35 -15.76
C ASP A 219 -15.85 13.40 -16.65
N PHE A 220 -16.23 12.14 -16.63
CA PHE A 220 -15.67 11.06 -17.44
C PHE A 220 -16.55 10.71 -18.64
N THR A 221 -17.73 11.33 -18.74
CA THR A 221 -18.69 11.09 -19.84
C THR A 221 -18.08 11.26 -21.23
N PRO A 222 -17.19 12.26 -21.49
CA PRO A 222 -16.54 12.38 -22.80
C PRO A 222 -15.69 11.18 -23.18
N PHE A 223 -14.94 10.61 -22.21
CA PHE A 223 -14.12 9.41 -22.44
C PHE A 223 -14.98 8.17 -22.71
N LEU A 224 -16.07 8.00 -21.95
CA LEU A 224 -17.02 6.90 -22.12
C LEU A 224 -17.71 6.97 -23.51
N LYS A 225 -18.17 8.14 -23.91
CA LYS A 225 -18.79 8.36 -25.23
C LYS A 225 -17.80 8.13 -26.38
N GLU A 226 -16.57 8.60 -26.26
CA GLU A 226 -15.52 8.37 -27.26
C GLU A 226 -15.21 6.87 -27.39
N ALA A 227 -15.01 6.17 -26.27
CA ALA A 227 -14.78 4.72 -26.25
C ALA A 227 -15.96 3.95 -26.90
N LYS A 228 -17.20 4.31 -26.57
CA LYS A 228 -18.41 3.73 -27.17
C LYS A 228 -18.48 3.98 -28.67
N GLY A 229 -18.17 5.21 -29.11
CA GLY A 229 -18.15 5.60 -30.52
C GLY A 229 -17.09 4.86 -31.35
N LEU A 230 -15.97 4.45 -30.73
CA LEU A 230 -14.95 3.63 -31.35
C LEU A 230 -15.31 2.13 -31.43
N GLY A 231 -16.43 1.72 -30.81
CA GLY A 231 -16.89 0.34 -30.83
C GLY A 231 -15.85 -0.61 -30.21
N VAL A 232 -15.29 -0.25 -29.05
CA VAL A 232 -14.39 -1.13 -28.32
C VAL A 232 -15.16 -2.20 -27.56
N ASP A 233 -14.54 -3.36 -27.37
CA ASP A 233 -15.11 -4.45 -26.60
C ASP A 233 -15.00 -4.19 -25.09
N ALA A 234 -13.90 -3.59 -24.64
CA ALA A 234 -13.67 -3.34 -23.23
C ALA A 234 -13.22 -1.90 -22.95
N PHE A 235 -13.60 -1.41 -21.77
CA PHE A 235 -13.16 -0.13 -21.22
C PHE A 235 -12.29 -0.36 -19.98
N LEU A 236 -11.13 0.32 -19.93
CA LEU A 236 -10.18 0.24 -18.84
C LEU A 236 -9.94 1.61 -18.22
N ALA A 237 -9.84 1.64 -16.89
CA ALA A 237 -9.46 2.84 -16.17
C ALA A 237 -8.42 2.51 -15.07
N ALA A 238 -7.19 3.04 -15.24
CA ALA A 238 -6.17 2.97 -14.21
C ALA A 238 -6.30 4.19 -13.28
N CYS A 239 -7.05 4.02 -12.19
CA CYS A 239 -7.46 5.11 -11.29
C CYS A 239 -7.75 4.60 -9.87
N TYR A 240 -8.18 5.49 -9.00
CA TYR A 240 -8.51 5.21 -7.60
C TYR A 240 -10.04 5.21 -7.36
N PRO A 241 -10.52 4.78 -6.18
CA PRO A 241 -11.95 4.63 -5.91
C PRO A 241 -12.83 5.85 -6.21
N PRO A 242 -12.42 7.10 -5.95
CA PRO A 242 -13.28 8.24 -6.31
C PRO A 242 -13.60 8.34 -7.80
N GLU A 243 -12.61 8.09 -8.66
CA GLU A 243 -12.80 8.07 -10.10
C GLU A 243 -13.59 6.85 -10.56
N VAL A 244 -13.34 5.68 -9.93
CA VAL A 244 -14.09 4.43 -10.22
C VAL A 244 -15.60 4.63 -9.99
N ILE A 245 -15.96 5.22 -8.86
CA ILE A 245 -17.35 5.54 -8.52
C ILE A 245 -17.92 6.49 -9.58
N ALA A 246 -17.23 7.60 -9.86
CA ALA A 246 -17.70 8.60 -10.82
C ALA A 246 -17.85 8.03 -12.25
N ILE A 247 -16.91 7.20 -12.71
CA ILE A 247 -16.97 6.51 -14.01
C ILE A 247 -18.20 5.61 -14.07
N THR A 248 -18.44 4.82 -13.04
CA THR A 248 -19.57 3.89 -12.98
C THR A 248 -20.89 4.62 -12.96
N GLU A 249 -21.06 5.65 -12.12
CA GLU A 249 -22.27 6.48 -12.06
C GLU A 249 -22.57 7.14 -13.41
N GLN A 250 -21.54 7.67 -14.08
CA GLN A 250 -21.70 8.36 -15.36
C GLN A 250 -21.96 7.39 -16.53
N ALA A 251 -21.38 6.17 -16.47
CA ALA A 251 -21.70 5.12 -17.44
C ALA A 251 -23.17 4.71 -17.32
N ILE A 252 -23.69 4.51 -16.11
CA ILE A 252 -25.09 4.21 -15.84
C ILE A 252 -25.99 5.36 -16.33
N ALA A 253 -25.69 6.60 -15.92
CA ALA A 253 -26.49 7.78 -16.28
C ALA A 253 -26.53 8.05 -17.81
N SER A 254 -25.51 7.61 -18.53
CA SER A 254 -25.40 7.76 -19.98
C SER A 254 -25.86 6.55 -20.79
N ASP A 255 -26.32 5.50 -20.14
CA ASP A 255 -26.66 4.20 -20.75
C ASP A 255 -25.50 3.65 -21.62
N ILE A 256 -24.28 3.78 -21.12
CA ILE A 256 -23.08 3.30 -21.79
C ILE A 256 -22.57 2.05 -21.08
N ASN A 257 -22.46 0.96 -21.83
CA ASN A 257 -21.92 -0.31 -21.34
C ASN A 257 -20.91 -0.88 -22.34
N PHE A 258 -20.04 -1.76 -21.85
CA PHE A 258 -19.03 -2.50 -22.60
C PHE A 258 -19.13 -3.99 -22.25
N ASN A 259 -18.60 -4.87 -23.10
CA ASN A 259 -18.61 -6.31 -22.84
C ASN A 259 -17.75 -6.68 -21.61
N ALA A 260 -16.71 -5.87 -21.33
CA ALA A 260 -15.89 -5.98 -20.14
C ALA A 260 -15.44 -4.58 -19.69
N ILE A 261 -15.35 -4.42 -18.36
CA ILE A 261 -14.82 -3.21 -17.73
C ILE A 261 -13.75 -3.64 -16.74
N TRP A 262 -12.58 -2.99 -16.79
CA TRP A 262 -11.55 -3.17 -15.79
C TRP A 262 -11.15 -1.82 -15.20
N MET A 263 -11.11 -1.73 -13.88
CA MET A 263 -10.63 -0.55 -13.17
C MET A 263 -9.64 -0.98 -12.09
N SER A 264 -8.49 -0.33 -12.02
CA SER A 264 -7.35 -0.84 -11.25
C SER A 264 -7.59 -0.97 -9.75
N VAL A 265 -8.28 -0.01 -9.13
CA VAL A 265 -8.50 0.02 -7.67
C VAL A 265 -9.97 0.31 -7.38
N GLY A 266 -10.65 -0.57 -6.68
CA GLY A 266 -12.02 -0.35 -6.20
C GLY A 266 -13.02 -1.45 -6.55
N PRO A 267 -13.12 -1.97 -7.78
CA PRO A 267 -14.15 -2.96 -8.12
C PRO A 267 -14.05 -4.28 -7.32
N TYR A 268 -12.88 -4.63 -6.85
CA TYR A 268 -12.65 -5.79 -5.99
C TYR A 268 -13.06 -5.57 -4.53
N ASP A 269 -13.25 -4.32 -4.10
CA ASP A 269 -13.71 -3.98 -2.77
C ASP A 269 -15.25 -4.08 -2.68
N PRO A 270 -15.77 -4.99 -1.84
CA PRO A 270 -17.22 -5.15 -1.71
C PRO A 270 -17.93 -3.89 -1.24
N VAL A 271 -17.34 -3.17 -0.28
CA VAL A 271 -17.96 -1.99 0.36
C VAL A 271 -17.97 -0.79 -0.60
N ILE A 272 -16.84 -0.56 -1.28
CA ILE A 272 -16.72 0.58 -2.22
C ILE A 272 -17.60 0.35 -3.46
N TYR A 273 -17.70 -0.89 -3.93
CA TYR A 273 -18.25 -1.15 -5.26
C TYR A 273 -19.54 -1.97 -5.24
N ARG A 274 -19.49 -3.25 -4.84
CA ARG A 274 -20.65 -4.13 -4.89
C ARG A 274 -21.81 -3.65 -4.01
N ASP A 275 -21.54 -3.25 -2.80
CA ASP A 275 -22.55 -2.83 -1.84
C ASP A 275 -23.11 -1.44 -2.19
N ASN A 276 -22.36 -0.63 -2.94
CA ASN A 276 -22.76 0.68 -3.40
C ASN A 276 -23.63 0.62 -4.67
N PHE A 277 -23.27 -0.24 -5.65
CA PHE A 277 -23.93 -0.30 -6.95
C PHE A 277 -24.89 -1.49 -7.12
N GLY A 278 -24.74 -2.51 -6.29
CA GLY A 278 -25.53 -3.76 -6.38
C GLY A 278 -24.97 -4.78 -7.38
N ALA A 279 -25.32 -6.05 -7.17
CA ALA A 279 -24.76 -7.18 -7.90
C ALA A 279 -24.94 -7.09 -9.42
N ASN A 280 -26.09 -6.62 -9.88
CA ASN A 280 -26.40 -6.54 -11.31
C ASN A 280 -25.54 -5.51 -12.08
N VAL A 281 -25.09 -4.45 -11.40
CA VAL A 281 -24.23 -3.42 -12.01
C VAL A 281 -22.77 -3.86 -12.04
N VAL A 282 -22.34 -4.60 -11.03
CA VAL A 282 -20.93 -5.01 -10.91
C VAL A 282 -20.59 -6.26 -11.70
N GLU A 283 -21.58 -6.96 -12.24
CA GLU A 283 -21.34 -8.15 -13.08
C GLU A 283 -20.55 -7.75 -14.35
N GLY A 284 -19.44 -8.45 -14.62
CA GLY A 284 -18.54 -8.14 -15.73
C GLY A 284 -17.57 -6.99 -15.47
N VAL A 285 -17.62 -6.36 -14.29
CA VAL A 285 -16.61 -5.38 -13.87
C VAL A 285 -15.50 -6.06 -13.07
N MET A 286 -14.27 -5.80 -13.47
CA MET A 286 -13.07 -6.41 -12.91
C MET A 286 -12.18 -5.37 -12.23
N GLY A 287 -11.44 -5.80 -11.22
CA GLY A 287 -10.42 -5.01 -10.52
C GLY A 287 -9.14 -5.79 -10.29
N GLY A 288 -8.07 -5.09 -9.95
CA GLY A 288 -6.76 -5.69 -9.68
C GLY A 288 -6.54 -6.00 -8.22
N GLY A 289 -7.34 -6.88 -7.60
CA GLY A 289 -7.17 -7.30 -6.21
C GLY A 289 -5.87 -8.07 -5.98
N ALA A 290 -5.29 -7.96 -4.77
CA ALA A 290 -4.04 -8.60 -4.42
C ALA A 290 -4.22 -9.97 -3.74
N TRP A 291 -5.33 -10.17 -3.06
CA TRP A 291 -5.66 -11.38 -2.29
C TRP A 291 -7.18 -11.51 -2.11
N ASN A 292 -7.63 -12.61 -1.57
CA ASN A 292 -9.03 -12.82 -1.13
C ASN A 292 -9.08 -13.94 -0.07
N ALA A 293 -10.26 -14.17 0.51
CA ALA A 293 -10.45 -15.17 1.55
C ALA A 293 -10.02 -16.61 1.16
N LYS A 294 -9.91 -16.89 -0.14
CA LYS A 294 -9.53 -18.23 -0.66
C LYS A 294 -8.03 -18.41 -0.86
N THR A 295 -7.22 -17.35 -0.75
CA THR A 295 -5.78 -17.40 -1.03
C THR A 295 -5.01 -18.19 0.01
N SER A 296 -5.47 -18.20 1.26
CA SER A 296 -4.88 -19.00 2.34
C SER A 296 -5.84 -19.13 3.54
N PRO A 297 -5.62 -20.12 4.43
CA PRO A 297 -6.38 -20.22 5.69
C PRO A 297 -6.28 -18.94 6.54
N GLY A 298 -5.10 -18.31 6.58
CA GLY A 298 -4.90 -17.05 7.29
C GLY A 298 -5.70 -15.90 6.70
N ALA A 299 -5.86 -15.84 5.37
CA ALA A 299 -6.70 -14.85 4.71
C ALA A 299 -8.18 -15.04 5.09
N ALA A 300 -8.67 -16.28 5.11
CA ALA A 300 -10.03 -16.57 5.56
C ALA A 300 -10.30 -16.15 7.02
N GLU A 301 -9.33 -16.41 7.90
CA GLU A 301 -9.42 -16.00 9.32
C GLU A 301 -9.40 -14.47 9.46
N LEU A 302 -8.57 -13.77 8.68
CA LEU A 302 -8.53 -12.31 8.65
C LEU A 302 -9.89 -11.72 8.25
N VAL A 303 -10.52 -12.25 7.20
CA VAL A 303 -11.87 -11.82 6.76
C VAL A 303 -12.90 -12.04 7.86
N LYS A 304 -12.88 -13.19 8.52
CA LYS A 304 -13.78 -13.48 9.64
C LYS A 304 -13.59 -12.50 10.79
N LEU A 305 -12.35 -12.24 11.16
CA LEU A 305 -11.99 -11.31 12.23
C LEU A 305 -12.41 -9.88 11.87
N HIS A 306 -12.17 -9.44 10.64
CA HIS A 306 -12.57 -8.12 10.18
C HIS A 306 -14.09 -7.92 10.23
N LYS A 307 -14.87 -8.93 9.83
CA LYS A 307 -16.33 -8.91 9.97
C LYS A 307 -16.78 -8.77 11.43
N GLN A 308 -16.07 -9.39 12.37
CA GLN A 308 -16.39 -9.26 13.80
C GLN A 308 -16.11 -7.84 14.33
N TYR A 309 -15.06 -7.17 13.84
CA TYR A 309 -14.67 -5.83 14.27
C TYR A 309 -15.49 -4.72 13.61
N TYR A 310 -15.79 -4.87 12.33
CA TYR A 310 -16.30 -3.77 11.49
C TYR A 310 -17.63 -4.08 10.77
N GLY A 311 -18.15 -5.30 10.89
CA GLY A 311 -19.41 -5.71 10.25
C GLY A 311 -19.33 -5.93 8.74
N ALA A 312 -18.13 -5.77 8.14
CA ALA A 312 -17.89 -5.86 6.70
C ALA A 312 -16.65 -6.71 6.38
N GLU A 313 -16.54 -7.16 5.13
CA GLU A 313 -15.29 -7.75 4.62
C GLU A 313 -14.20 -6.68 4.49
N PRO A 314 -12.92 -7.04 4.61
CA PRO A 314 -11.84 -6.14 4.30
C PRO A 314 -11.75 -5.92 2.79
N ASP A 315 -11.00 -4.90 2.37
CA ASP A 315 -10.52 -4.73 1.01
C ASP A 315 -9.55 -5.87 0.63
N TYR A 316 -9.57 -6.30 -0.64
CA TYR A 316 -8.81 -7.45 -1.15
C TYR A 316 -7.63 -7.07 -2.06
#